data_762c00f1b235d514c4dacbb79fa59eac
#
_entry.id   762c00f1b235d514c4dacbb79fa59eac
#
_cell.length_a   1.000
_cell.length_b   1.000
_cell.length_c   1.000
_cell.angle_alpha   90.00
_cell.angle_beta   90.00
_cell.angle_gamma   90.00
#
_symmetry.space_group_name_H-M   'P 1'
#
loop_
_entity.id
_entity.type
_entity.pdbx_description
1 polymer ?
#
loop_
_entity_poly.entity_id
_entity_poly.type
_entity_poly.pdbx_seq_one_letter_code
_entity_poly.pdbx_strand_id
1 'polypeptide(L)'
;TEDQLKRVNDKVNSNKSSIDTNAHNISNNSQSISKNKRDIATINTALDKGISFAGDNGPVSNRKLGETVKIKGDYVGSVSDYNINVQSDGNGTLNVKLAKSLNGLDSVTASGTVINAGGLTVGGRNYVTPTGINANNQKIIGVAAGTSYSDAVNYGQLQDAINGTAKASSVKAKDKNVTVTEGTNANGGKEY
;
A
#
# COMPACT_ATOMS: atom_id res chain seq x y z
N THR A 1 50.84 77.81 35.80
CA THR A 1 51.69 77.31 36.85
C THR A 1 52.17 75.88 36.51
N GLU A 2 53.23 75.43 37.13
CA GLU A 2 53.77 74.07 36.91
C GLU A 2 52.75 72.95 37.17
N ASP A 3 51.93 73.14 38.22
CA ASP A 3 50.82 72.21 38.53
C ASP A 3 49.73 72.11 37.45
N GLN A 4 49.47 73.21 36.73
CA GLN A 4 48.50 73.17 35.62
C GLN A 4 49.08 72.42 34.42
N LEU A 5 50.39 72.62 34.14
CA LEU A 5 51.08 71.91 33.08
C LEU A 5 51.13 70.40 33.36
N LYS A 6 51.43 70.01 34.60
CA LYS A 6 51.43 68.63 35.03
C LYS A 6 50.08 68.00 34.83
N ARG A 7 48.96 68.61 35.27
CA ARG A 7 47.58 68.14 35.08
C ARG A 7 47.21 67.98 33.62
N VAL A 8 47.64 68.89 32.78
CA VAL A 8 47.41 68.77 31.32
C VAL A 8 48.20 67.59 30.76
N ASN A 9 49.48 67.45 31.16
CA ASN A 9 50.30 66.33 30.69
C ASN A 9 49.70 64.95 31.13
N ASP A 10 49.24 64.87 32.38
CA ASP A 10 48.59 63.63 32.89
C ASP A 10 47.32 63.29 32.09
N LYS A 11 46.52 64.31 31.75
CA LYS A 11 45.32 64.10 30.87
C LYS A 11 45.72 63.71 29.48
N VAL A 12 46.77 64.30 28.90
CA VAL A 12 47.25 63.90 27.56
C VAL A 12 47.74 62.46 27.56
N ASN A 13 48.45 62.02 28.60
CA ASN A 13 48.92 60.66 28.74
C ASN A 13 47.72 59.67 28.91
N SER A 14 46.73 60.02 29.72
CA SER A 14 45.50 59.26 29.88
C SER A 14 44.69 59.12 28.55
N ASN A 15 44.56 60.24 27.84
CA ASN A 15 43.89 60.21 26.52
C ASN A 15 44.68 59.36 25.51
N LYS A 16 46.02 59.45 25.51
CA LYS A 16 46.85 58.59 24.67
C LYS A 16 46.63 57.12 24.97
N SER A 17 46.60 56.71 26.24
CA SER A 17 46.28 55.31 26.64
C SER A 17 44.92 54.88 26.19
N SER A 18 43.90 55.75 26.31
CA SER A 18 42.56 55.50 25.84
C SER A 18 42.48 55.32 24.30
N ILE A 19 43.19 56.15 23.57
CA ILE A 19 43.33 56.08 22.10
C ILE A 19 43.98 54.75 21.70
N ASP A 20 45.09 54.36 22.35
CA ASP A 20 45.74 53.08 22.06
C ASP A 20 44.85 51.89 22.35
N THR A 21 44.08 51.92 23.45
CA THR A 21 43.06 50.88 23.78
C THR A 21 41.98 50.87 22.73
N ASN A 22 41.43 51.99 22.32
CA ASN A 22 40.42 52.10 21.29
C ASN A 22 40.93 51.57 19.94
N ALA A 23 42.16 51.88 19.56
CA ALA A 23 42.78 51.39 18.35
C ALA A 23 42.86 49.83 18.36
N HIS A 24 43.26 49.25 19.51
CA HIS A 24 43.29 47.80 19.68
C HIS A 24 41.89 47.18 19.56
N ASN A 25 40.87 47.75 20.22
CA ASN A 25 39.48 47.29 20.14
C ASN A 25 38.93 47.40 18.73
N ILE A 26 39.22 48.48 18.00
CA ILE A 26 38.82 48.63 16.60
C ILE A 26 39.46 47.54 15.74
N SER A 27 40.73 47.22 15.95
CA SER A 27 41.41 46.11 15.25
C SER A 27 40.72 44.75 15.51
N ASN A 28 40.43 44.44 16.79
CA ASN A 28 39.74 43.20 17.18
C ASN A 28 38.35 43.13 16.61
N ASN A 29 37.58 44.22 16.63
CA ASN A 29 36.27 44.30 16.04
C ASN A 29 36.31 44.08 14.52
N SER A 30 37.30 44.67 13.83
CA SER A 30 37.51 44.47 12.40
C SER A 30 37.79 43.02 12.04
N GLN A 31 38.61 42.32 12.84
CA GLN A 31 38.88 40.88 12.68
C GLN A 31 37.61 40.06 12.91
N SER A 32 36.84 40.38 13.95
CA SER A 32 35.56 39.69 14.27
C SER A 32 34.52 39.89 13.17
N ILE A 33 34.40 41.11 12.65
CA ILE A 33 33.49 41.40 11.53
C ILE A 33 33.90 40.61 10.28
N SER A 34 35.23 40.56 9.99
CA SER A 34 35.74 39.78 8.86
C SER A 34 35.45 38.26 9.01
N LYS A 35 35.61 37.74 10.24
CA LYS A 35 35.25 36.37 10.56
C LYS A 35 33.75 36.13 10.37
N ASN A 36 32.91 36.96 10.95
CA ASN A 36 31.44 36.85 10.84
C ASN A 36 30.98 36.91 9.39
N LYS A 37 31.60 37.76 8.56
CA LYS A 37 31.30 37.82 7.12
C LYS A 37 31.56 36.48 6.40
N ARG A 38 32.68 35.82 6.72
CA ARG A 38 33.01 34.50 6.18
C ARG A 38 32.03 33.42 6.66
N ASP A 39 31.71 33.45 7.95
CA ASP A 39 30.78 32.47 8.55
C ASP A 39 29.38 32.62 7.93
N ILE A 40 28.89 33.83 7.75
CA ILE A 40 27.62 34.13 7.08
C ILE A 40 27.63 33.63 5.63
N ALA A 41 28.71 33.84 4.89
CA ALA A 41 28.83 33.34 3.51
C ALA A 41 28.78 31.79 3.46
N THR A 42 29.42 31.13 4.42
CA THR A 42 29.39 29.66 4.55
C THR A 42 28.00 29.16 4.86
N ILE A 43 27.28 29.79 5.80
CA ILE A 43 25.89 29.47 6.15
C ILE A 43 24.97 29.65 4.95
N ASN A 44 25.08 30.79 4.23
CA ASN A 44 24.26 31.04 3.06
C ASN A 44 24.50 29.97 1.96
N THR A 45 25.78 29.57 1.74
CA THR A 45 26.11 28.50 0.81
C THR A 45 25.45 27.15 1.21
N ALA A 46 25.46 26.86 2.52
CA ALA A 46 24.79 25.63 3.02
C ALA A 46 23.28 25.68 2.86
N LEU A 47 22.64 26.80 3.15
CA LEU A 47 21.20 27.03 2.97
C LEU A 47 20.80 26.95 1.50
N ASP A 48 21.63 27.46 0.60
CA ASP A 48 21.39 27.42 -0.85
C ASP A 48 21.43 26.00 -1.44
N LYS A 49 22.16 25.07 -0.82
CA LYS A 49 22.14 23.66 -1.22
C LYS A 49 20.77 23.02 -1.02
N GLY A 50 20.02 23.45 -0.01
CA GLY A 50 18.70 22.92 0.31
C GLY A 50 18.71 21.44 0.75
N ILE A 51 17.56 20.78 0.61
CA ILE A 51 17.36 19.36 0.89
C ILE A 51 16.96 18.66 -0.41
N SER A 52 17.57 17.52 -0.67
CA SER A 52 17.28 16.69 -1.84
C SER A 52 16.29 15.61 -1.47
N PHE A 53 15.25 15.46 -2.30
CA PHE A 53 14.26 14.39 -2.21
C PHE A 53 14.38 13.52 -3.45
N ALA A 54 14.53 12.21 -3.25
CA ALA A 54 14.62 11.23 -4.31
C ALA A 54 13.60 10.12 -4.06
N GLY A 55 12.97 9.63 -5.12
CA GLY A 55 12.19 8.39 -5.12
C GLY A 55 12.98 7.26 -5.77
N ASP A 56 12.36 6.09 -5.89
CA ASP A 56 12.95 4.94 -6.61
C ASP A 56 13.21 5.25 -8.08
N ASN A 57 12.42 6.13 -8.66
CA ASN A 57 12.49 6.57 -10.05
C ASN A 57 12.28 8.08 -10.16
N GLY A 58 12.75 8.65 -11.27
CA GLY A 58 12.60 10.06 -11.57
C GLY A 58 13.77 10.92 -11.10
N PRO A 59 13.77 12.21 -11.47
CA PRO A 59 14.83 13.15 -11.10
C PRO A 59 14.77 13.50 -9.61
N VAL A 60 15.93 13.76 -9.03
CA VAL A 60 16.04 14.32 -7.67
C VAL A 60 15.42 15.72 -7.63
N SER A 61 14.59 15.97 -6.62
CA SER A 61 13.97 17.27 -6.36
C SER A 61 14.68 17.99 -5.23
N ASN A 62 15.39 19.08 -5.54
CA ASN A 62 16.01 19.93 -4.54
C ASN A 62 15.03 21.02 -4.08
N ARG A 63 14.94 21.25 -2.78
CA ARG A 63 14.12 22.30 -2.18
C ARG A 63 14.94 23.12 -1.19
N LYS A 64 14.86 24.43 -1.36
CA LYS A 64 15.46 25.39 -0.42
C LYS A 64 14.51 25.67 0.74
N LEU A 65 15.03 26.30 1.78
CA LEU A 65 14.22 26.74 2.90
C LEU A 65 13.12 27.71 2.42
N GLY A 66 11.88 27.46 2.83
CA GLY A 66 10.67 28.20 2.42
C GLY A 66 9.99 27.65 1.16
N GLU A 67 10.58 26.71 0.43
CA GLU A 67 9.92 26.04 -0.69
C GLU A 67 9.05 24.86 -0.23
N THR A 68 8.02 24.56 -0.98
CA THR A 68 7.09 23.46 -0.68
C THR A 68 7.50 22.16 -1.35
N VAL A 69 7.54 21.07 -0.59
CA VAL A 69 7.56 19.70 -1.11
C VAL A 69 6.11 19.19 -1.20
N LYS A 70 5.71 18.69 -2.37
CA LYS A 70 4.41 18.06 -2.56
C LYS A 70 4.59 16.56 -2.73
N ILE A 71 3.99 15.78 -1.84
CA ILE A 71 3.87 14.33 -1.96
C ILE A 71 2.41 14.06 -2.30
N LYS A 72 2.15 13.47 -3.48
CA LYS A 72 0.81 13.27 -4.01
C LYS A 72 0.60 11.82 -4.39
N GLY A 73 -0.57 11.30 -4.14
CA GLY A 73 -1.05 10.02 -4.67
C GLY A 73 -1.98 10.18 -5.88
N ASP A 74 -2.32 11.41 -6.27
CA ASP A 74 -3.20 11.80 -7.38
C ASP A 74 -4.57 11.09 -7.41
N TYR A 75 -4.97 10.43 -6.33
CA TYR A 75 -6.29 9.83 -6.19
C TYR A 75 -7.34 10.89 -5.84
N VAL A 76 -8.50 10.80 -6.48
CA VAL A 76 -9.67 11.67 -6.22
C VAL A 76 -10.81 10.78 -5.74
N GLY A 77 -11.16 10.86 -4.47
CA GLY A 77 -12.22 10.07 -3.84
C GLY A 77 -11.98 9.87 -2.34
N SER A 78 -12.79 9.04 -1.71
CA SER A 78 -12.58 8.62 -0.33
C SER A 78 -11.36 7.71 -0.23
N VAL A 79 -10.57 7.88 0.82
CA VAL A 79 -9.36 7.08 1.07
C VAL A 79 -9.56 6.21 2.32
N SER A 80 -8.90 5.06 2.34
CA SER A 80 -8.85 4.20 3.52
C SER A 80 -7.69 4.58 4.43
N ASP A 81 -7.88 4.48 5.74
CA ASP A 81 -6.85 4.72 6.75
C ASP A 81 -6.04 3.44 7.02
N TYR A 82 -4.84 3.62 7.59
CA TYR A 82 -3.98 2.56 8.14
C TYR A 82 -3.44 1.52 7.14
N ASN A 83 -3.56 1.77 5.84
CA ASN A 83 -3.07 0.84 4.80
C ASN A 83 -1.64 1.13 4.34
N ILE A 84 -1.12 2.32 4.66
CA ILE A 84 0.25 2.73 4.34
C ILE A 84 1.05 2.90 5.62
N ASN A 85 2.25 2.35 5.65
CA ASN A 85 3.23 2.54 6.71
C ASN A 85 4.46 3.24 6.15
N VAL A 86 4.97 4.25 6.86
CA VAL A 86 6.24 4.91 6.55
C VAL A 86 7.24 4.59 7.64
N GLN A 87 8.31 3.90 7.28
CA GLN A 87 9.34 3.44 8.19
C GLN A 87 10.70 4.06 7.84
N SER A 88 11.32 4.74 8.81
CA SER A 88 12.69 5.22 8.68
C SER A 88 13.70 4.07 8.85
N ASP A 89 14.76 4.08 8.04
CA ASP A 89 15.90 3.18 8.21
C ASP A 89 17.01 3.76 9.12
N GLY A 90 16.83 5.02 9.57
CA GLY A 90 17.82 5.74 10.37
C GLY A 90 19.00 6.31 9.56
N ASN A 91 19.07 6.06 8.26
CA ASN A 91 20.18 6.48 7.37
C ASN A 91 19.70 7.41 6.24
N GLY A 92 18.58 8.10 6.47
CA GLY A 92 18.06 9.12 5.53
C GLY A 92 16.98 8.58 4.58
N THR A 93 16.54 7.33 4.72
CA THR A 93 15.47 6.76 3.90
C THR A 93 14.17 6.63 4.69
N LEU A 94 13.07 7.05 4.09
CA LEU A 94 11.72 6.77 4.54
C LEU A 94 11.09 5.75 3.58
N ASN A 95 11.01 4.50 4.01
CA ASN A 95 10.40 3.41 3.25
C ASN A 95 8.88 3.48 3.34
N VAL A 96 8.20 3.74 2.23
CA VAL A 96 6.74 3.68 2.12
C VAL A 96 6.33 2.25 1.80
N LYS A 97 5.53 1.64 2.65
CA LYS A 97 5.13 0.23 2.57
C LYS A 97 3.61 0.09 2.61
N LEU A 98 3.08 -0.82 1.81
CA LEU A 98 1.69 -1.24 1.90
C LEU A 98 1.53 -2.24 3.06
N ALA A 99 0.48 -2.12 3.85
CA ALA A 99 0.15 -3.09 4.90
C ALA A 99 -0.08 -4.48 4.31
N LYS A 100 0.31 -5.53 5.04
CA LYS A 100 0.05 -6.93 4.63
C LYS A 100 -1.44 -7.27 4.65
N SER A 101 -2.19 -6.65 5.56
CA SER A 101 -3.65 -6.74 5.63
C SER A 101 -4.22 -5.37 5.33
N LEU A 102 -5.07 -5.27 4.32
CA LEU A 102 -5.73 -4.03 3.94
C LEU A 102 -7.11 -3.98 4.60
N ASN A 103 -7.45 -2.83 5.15
CA ASN A 103 -8.71 -2.60 5.87
C ASN A 103 -9.46 -1.40 5.28
N GLY A 104 -10.79 -1.40 5.44
CA GLY A 104 -11.63 -0.27 5.04
C GLY A 104 -11.64 -0.01 3.53
N LEU A 105 -11.45 -1.05 2.72
CA LEU A 105 -11.58 -0.94 1.27
C LEU A 105 -13.01 -1.25 0.85
N ASP A 106 -13.61 -0.38 0.04
CA ASP A 106 -14.92 -0.63 -0.57
C ASP A 106 -14.83 -1.65 -1.70
N SER A 107 -13.71 -1.67 -2.42
CA SER A 107 -13.45 -2.65 -3.47
C SER A 107 -11.96 -2.81 -3.76
N VAL A 108 -11.61 -3.99 -4.29
CA VAL A 108 -10.31 -4.25 -4.93
C VAL A 108 -10.58 -4.57 -6.39
N THR A 109 -9.99 -3.78 -7.29
CA THR A 109 -10.12 -3.98 -8.75
C THR A 109 -8.75 -4.27 -9.34
N ALA A 110 -8.65 -5.39 -10.04
CA ALA A 110 -7.46 -5.79 -10.77
C ALA A 110 -7.88 -6.21 -12.19
N SER A 111 -7.58 -5.35 -13.19
CA SER A 111 -8.02 -5.54 -14.58
C SER A 111 -9.54 -5.75 -14.68
N GLY A 112 -10.03 -6.86 -15.12
CA GLY A 112 -11.47 -7.15 -15.21
C GLY A 112 -12.05 -7.84 -13.98
N THR A 113 -11.30 -7.97 -12.88
CA THR A 113 -11.74 -8.65 -11.66
C THR A 113 -12.03 -7.62 -10.56
N VAL A 114 -13.19 -7.72 -9.92
CA VAL A 114 -13.62 -6.84 -8.81
C VAL A 114 -14.04 -7.70 -7.63
N ILE A 115 -13.52 -7.38 -6.46
CA ILE A 115 -13.96 -7.93 -5.16
C ILE A 115 -14.53 -6.77 -4.35
N ASN A 116 -15.78 -6.88 -3.93
CA ASN A 116 -16.48 -5.88 -3.11
C ASN A 116 -17.59 -6.53 -2.28
N ALA A 117 -18.45 -5.74 -1.64
CA ALA A 117 -19.59 -6.24 -0.88
C ALA A 117 -20.58 -7.09 -1.72
N GLY A 118 -20.63 -6.91 -3.02
CA GLY A 118 -21.44 -7.72 -3.94
C GLY A 118 -20.82 -9.07 -4.28
N GLY A 119 -19.56 -9.33 -3.87
CA GLY A 119 -18.86 -10.58 -4.10
C GLY A 119 -17.69 -10.47 -5.07
N LEU A 120 -17.51 -11.52 -5.88
CA LEU A 120 -16.43 -11.61 -6.88
C LEU A 120 -17.01 -11.52 -8.29
N THR A 121 -16.58 -10.51 -9.03
CA THR A 121 -16.91 -10.30 -10.44
C THR A 121 -15.65 -10.50 -11.29
N VAL A 122 -15.76 -11.22 -12.40
CA VAL A 122 -14.68 -11.40 -13.39
C VAL A 122 -15.25 -11.13 -14.77
N GLY A 123 -14.63 -10.23 -15.53
CA GLY A 123 -15.08 -9.87 -16.88
C GLY A 123 -16.54 -9.39 -16.92
N GLY A 124 -17.00 -8.67 -15.91
CA GLY A 124 -18.37 -8.15 -15.78
C GLY A 124 -19.40 -9.19 -15.35
N ARG A 125 -19.01 -10.43 -15.00
CA ARG A 125 -19.91 -11.50 -14.57
C ARG A 125 -19.66 -11.83 -13.09
N ASN A 126 -20.74 -11.91 -12.30
CA ASN A 126 -20.66 -12.27 -10.89
C ASN A 126 -20.54 -13.81 -10.75
N TYR A 127 -19.46 -14.27 -10.12
CA TYR A 127 -19.21 -15.68 -9.84
C TYR A 127 -19.48 -16.06 -8.38
N VAL A 128 -19.21 -15.16 -7.45
CA VAL A 128 -19.54 -15.32 -6.04
C VAL A 128 -20.40 -14.12 -5.64
N THR A 129 -21.51 -14.39 -4.98
CA THR A 129 -22.42 -13.35 -4.47
C THR A 129 -22.76 -13.63 -3.01
N PRO A 130 -23.37 -12.71 -2.27
CA PRO A 130 -23.85 -12.98 -0.91
C PRO A 130 -24.86 -14.14 -0.83
N THR A 131 -25.48 -14.52 -1.94
CA THR A 131 -26.51 -15.58 -2.00
C THR A 131 -25.99 -16.91 -2.59
N GLY A 132 -24.73 -16.97 -3.03
CA GLY A 132 -24.16 -18.22 -3.54
C GLY A 132 -23.18 -18.04 -4.69
N ILE A 133 -22.87 -19.16 -5.33
CA ILE A 133 -21.96 -19.27 -6.47
C ILE A 133 -22.75 -19.40 -7.76
N ASN A 134 -22.42 -18.60 -8.77
CA ASN A 134 -22.98 -18.65 -10.12
C ASN A 134 -21.87 -19.04 -11.11
N ALA A 135 -22.03 -20.21 -11.74
CA ALA A 135 -21.07 -20.67 -12.75
C ALA A 135 -21.18 -19.92 -14.10
N ASN A 136 -22.18 -19.04 -14.29
CA ASN A 136 -22.42 -18.28 -15.54
C ASN A 136 -22.46 -19.16 -16.80
N ASN A 137 -23.09 -20.31 -16.70
CA ASN A 137 -23.16 -21.35 -17.75
C ASN A 137 -21.78 -21.95 -18.13
N GLN A 138 -20.81 -21.85 -17.25
CA GLN A 138 -19.51 -22.50 -17.40
C GLN A 138 -19.50 -23.84 -16.67
N LYS A 139 -18.65 -24.77 -17.10
CA LYS A 139 -18.41 -26.02 -16.38
C LYS A 139 -17.75 -25.76 -15.04
N ILE A 140 -18.20 -26.43 -14.00
CA ILE A 140 -17.48 -26.58 -12.74
C ILE A 140 -16.68 -27.88 -12.85
N ILE A 141 -15.35 -27.78 -12.83
CA ILE A 141 -14.44 -28.92 -12.96
C ILE A 141 -13.75 -29.20 -11.63
N GLY A 142 -13.26 -30.43 -11.45
CA GLY A 142 -12.51 -30.79 -10.22
C GLY A 142 -13.44 -30.97 -9.01
N VAL A 143 -14.74 -31.19 -9.20
CA VAL A 143 -15.68 -31.47 -8.10
C VAL A 143 -15.41 -32.87 -7.56
N ALA A 144 -14.97 -32.98 -6.32
CA ALA A 144 -14.81 -34.24 -5.62
C ALA A 144 -16.18 -34.93 -5.42
N ALA A 145 -16.15 -36.26 -5.17
CA ALA A 145 -17.38 -36.95 -4.84
C ALA A 145 -18.01 -36.43 -3.54
N GLY A 146 -19.25 -36.02 -3.59
CA GLY A 146 -20.02 -35.61 -2.40
C GLY A 146 -20.21 -36.80 -1.45
N THR A 147 -20.01 -36.57 -0.16
CA THR A 147 -20.12 -37.59 0.90
C THR A 147 -21.17 -37.23 1.94
N SER A 148 -21.58 -35.97 1.98
CA SER A 148 -22.61 -35.45 2.88
C SER A 148 -23.84 -34.98 2.09
N TYR A 149 -24.97 -34.94 2.73
CA TYR A 149 -26.25 -34.59 2.09
C TYR A 149 -26.26 -33.22 1.41
N SER A 150 -25.48 -32.28 1.91
CA SER A 150 -25.37 -30.92 1.36
C SER A 150 -24.22 -30.73 0.35
N ASP A 151 -23.49 -31.80 0.02
CA ASP A 151 -22.36 -31.69 -0.92
C ASP A 151 -22.89 -31.65 -2.38
N ALA A 152 -22.10 -30.98 -3.24
CA ALA A 152 -22.34 -31.05 -4.67
C ALA A 152 -22.05 -32.46 -5.19
N VAL A 153 -22.89 -32.94 -6.10
CA VAL A 153 -22.71 -34.24 -6.77
C VAL A 153 -21.99 -34.05 -8.09
N ASN A 154 -20.92 -34.80 -8.33
CA ASN A 154 -20.22 -34.78 -9.60
C ASN A 154 -20.88 -35.72 -10.64
N TYR A 155 -20.50 -35.55 -11.92
CA TYR A 155 -21.07 -36.34 -13.01
C TYR A 155 -20.85 -37.85 -12.87
N GLY A 156 -19.74 -38.29 -12.28
CA GLY A 156 -19.46 -39.71 -12.01
C GLY A 156 -20.46 -40.32 -11.06
N GLN A 157 -20.73 -39.67 -9.93
CA GLN A 157 -21.73 -40.13 -8.96
C GLN A 157 -23.15 -40.22 -9.56
N LEU A 158 -23.50 -39.27 -10.43
CA LEU A 158 -24.80 -39.33 -11.13
C LEU A 158 -24.85 -40.51 -12.06
N GLN A 159 -23.76 -40.80 -12.83
CA GLN A 159 -23.72 -41.98 -13.72
C GLN A 159 -23.79 -43.29 -12.93
N ASP A 160 -23.09 -43.38 -11.80
CA ASP A 160 -23.11 -44.57 -10.95
C ASP A 160 -24.53 -44.83 -10.36
N ALA A 161 -25.21 -43.75 -9.95
CA ALA A 161 -26.59 -43.83 -9.45
C ALA A 161 -27.56 -44.31 -10.54
N ILE A 162 -27.46 -43.79 -11.77
CA ILE A 162 -28.31 -44.21 -12.90
C ILE A 162 -28.06 -45.68 -13.24
N ASN A 163 -26.81 -46.10 -13.34
CA ASN A 163 -26.41 -47.46 -13.65
C ASN A 163 -26.82 -48.45 -12.53
N GLY A 164 -26.73 -48.02 -11.27
CA GLY A 164 -27.17 -48.79 -10.11
C GLY A 164 -28.67 -48.99 -10.08
N THR A 165 -29.44 -47.96 -10.40
CA THR A 165 -30.91 -48.03 -10.46
C THR A 165 -31.37 -48.94 -11.61
N ALA A 166 -30.71 -48.87 -12.76
CA ALA A 166 -31.02 -49.75 -13.92
C ALA A 166 -30.78 -51.24 -13.61
N LYS A 167 -29.84 -51.56 -12.71
CA LYS A 167 -29.56 -52.93 -12.27
C LYS A 167 -30.50 -53.45 -11.17
N ALA A 168 -31.20 -52.58 -10.46
CA ALA A 168 -32.01 -52.93 -9.29
C ALA A 168 -33.46 -53.38 -9.64
N SER A 169 -33.87 -53.24 -10.89
CA SER A 169 -35.21 -53.60 -11.31
C SER A 169 -35.28 -55.07 -11.79
N SER A 170 -35.36 -56.01 -10.86
CA SER A 170 -35.75 -57.41 -11.23
C SER A 170 -37.10 -57.73 -10.66
N VAL A 171 -38.07 -58.02 -11.54
CA VAL A 171 -39.36 -58.56 -11.19
C VAL A 171 -39.26 -60.11 -11.30
N LYS A 172 -39.58 -60.80 -10.24
CA LYS A 172 -39.64 -62.29 -10.26
C LYS A 172 -41.08 -62.72 -10.04
N ALA A 173 -41.51 -63.66 -10.87
CA ALA A 173 -42.82 -64.33 -10.63
C ALA A 173 -42.79 -65.11 -9.31
N LYS A 174 -43.80 -64.94 -8.47
CA LYS A 174 -43.90 -65.56 -7.17
C LYS A 174 -44.43 -66.99 -7.26
N ASP A 175 -45.18 -67.27 -8.31
CA ASP A 175 -45.75 -68.58 -8.57
C ASP A 175 -45.81 -68.89 -10.07
N LYS A 176 -46.29 -70.09 -10.43
CA LYS A 176 -46.32 -70.57 -11.83
C LYS A 176 -47.47 -69.96 -12.68
N ASN A 177 -48.32 -69.13 -12.10
CA ASN A 177 -49.47 -68.56 -12.78
C ASN A 177 -49.18 -67.18 -13.37
N VAL A 178 -47.99 -66.59 -13.09
CA VAL A 178 -47.55 -65.31 -13.62
C VAL A 178 -46.28 -65.50 -14.43
N THR A 179 -46.36 -65.16 -15.72
CA THR A 179 -45.20 -65.12 -16.60
C THR A 179 -44.74 -63.66 -16.68
N VAL A 180 -43.49 -63.39 -16.27
CA VAL A 180 -42.90 -62.09 -16.45
C VAL A 180 -42.15 -62.13 -17.74
N THR A 181 -42.53 -61.31 -18.71
CA THR A 181 -41.85 -61.18 -20.02
C THR A 181 -41.04 -59.87 -20.01
N GLU A 182 -39.74 -59.97 -20.22
CA GLU A 182 -38.89 -58.78 -20.38
C GLU A 182 -39.13 -58.12 -21.74
N GLY A 183 -39.45 -56.88 -21.74
CA GLY A 183 -39.50 -56.02 -22.90
C GLY A 183 -38.53 -54.84 -22.78
N THR A 184 -38.48 -54.02 -23.82
CA THR A 184 -37.73 -52.75 -23.80
C THR A 184 -38.75 -51.66 -24.15
N ASN A 185 -38.87 -50.68 -23.26
CA ASN A 185 -39.72 -49.52 -23.51
C ASN A 185 -39.12 -48.56 -24.57
N ALA A 186 -39.95 -47.58 -25.02
CA ALA A 186 -39.58 -46.64 -26.07
C ALA A 186 -38.29 -45.81 -25.75
N ASN A 187 -37.87 -45.76 -24.49
CA ASN A 187 -36.67 -45.04 -24.03
C ASN A 187 -35.45 -45.95 -23.77
N GLY A 188 -35.54 -47.25 -24.20
CA GLY A 188 -34.45 -48.22 -24.05
C GLY A 188 -34.33 -48.84 -22.65
N GLY A 189 -35.26 -48.58 -21.73
CA GLY A 189 -35.32 -49.17 -20.41
C GLY A 189 -35.99 -50.52 -20.43
N LYS A 190 -35.66 -51.46 -19.50
CA LYS A 190 -36.35 -52.74 -19.33
C LYS A 190 -37.81 -52.53 -18.86
N GLU A 191 -38.75 -53.22 -19.50
CA GLU A 191 -40.14 -53.24 -19.15
C GLU A 191 -40.49 -54.69 -18.78
N TYR A 192 -41.39 -54.88 -17.80
CA TYR A 192 -41.80 -56.20 -17.28
C TYR A 192 -43.28 -56.33 -17.27
#